data_4369ca9d62cd18d229a224d2dff331fb
#
_entry.id   4369ca9d62cd18d229a224d2dff331fb
#
_cell.length_a   1.000
_cell.length_b   1.000
_cell.length_c   1.000
_cell.angle_alpha   90.00
_cell.angle_beta   90.00
_cell.angle_gamma   90.00
#
_symmetry.space_group_name_H-M   'P 1'
#
loop_
_entity.id
_entity.type
_entity.pdbx_description
1 polymer ?
#
loop_
_entity_poly.entity_id
_entity_poly.type
_entity_poly.pdbx_seq_one_letter_code
_entity_poly.pdbx_strand_id
1 'polypeptide(L)'
;MKNYSGILSYTQSISYQLGIGENLDAFILKSNSRIMFWKNKMGLRKWFEKNRNFIWINNPQAKFDIEALNSYNNIFLNNISIFITGCNSSLIPFLKKNKFEIMKTGKEAILNLDYAHFRNKSLKEIIRIGFKHGNIIEVPYSDKIRDKLEEFKSECTHSNEPQLKYLYNDILLPSNRLFVFESENGAWLGAITVRIMDKEKVITDLILRSKMATKGTMEALIYSIFGKIKQEGFISWSLGEVPYIIYDSPKLTKEFLINFTGRRLKFAYNYLGLYNFKNKFEPEWQEVYTCGKPKLNLTTFVKAASFSNMTTLVRSKFFYNLYSSGKAFRNNEIKRKPVNSDYSKVS
;
A
#
# COMPACT_ATOMS: atom_id res chain seq x y z
N MET A 1 -12.72 -15.23 18.34
CA MET A 1 -14.09 -14.65 18.32
C MET A 1 -14.21 -13.26 18.95
N LYS A 2 -13.45 -12.91 20.02
CA LYS A 2 -13.60 -11.61 20.72
C LYS A 2 -13.22 -10.33 19.91
N ASN A 3 -12.38 -10.41 18.90
CA ASN A 3 -11.98 -9.22 18.14
C ASN A 3 -12.87 -8.90 16.93
N TYR A 4 -13.66 -9.84 16.45
CA TYR A 4 -14.70 -9.57 15.46
C TYR A 4 -15.87 -8.78 16.05
N SER A 5 -16.19 -9.01 17.33
CA SER A 5 -17.21 -8.24 18.03
C SER A 5 -16.82 -6.76 18.18
N GLY A 6 -15.52 -6.44 18.29
CA GLY A 6 -15.03 -5.08 18.39
C GLY A 6 -15.16 -4.29 17.08
N ILE A 7 -14.89 -4.91 15.93
CA ILE A 7 -15.05 -4.27 14.62
C ILE A 7 -16.52 -4.17 14.24
N LEU A 8 -17.31 -5.23 14.49
CA LEU A 8 -18.76 -5.22 14.29
C LEU A 8 -19.47 -4.23 15.21
N SER A 9 -19.12 -4.20 16.50
CA SER A 9 -19.69 -3.21 17.44
C SER A 9 -19.27 -1.78 17.11
N TYR A 10 -18.08 -1.58 16.51
CA TYR A 10 -17.58 -0.28 16.10
C TYR A 10 -18.26 0.21 14.82
N THR A 11 -18.47 -0.67 13.83
CA THR A 11 -19.22 -0.35 12.60
C THR A 11 -20.70 -0.18 12.89
N GLN A 12 -21.30 -0.99 13.75
CA GLN A 12 -22.70 -0.84 14.22
C GLN A 12 -22.90 0.46 14.99
N SER A 13 -21.95 0.85 15.84
CA SER A 13 -22.05 2.15 16.55
C SER A 13 -21.94 3.35 15.60
N ILE A 14 -21.18 3.23 14.50
CA ILE A 14 -21.08 4.25 13.47
C ILE A 14 -22.36 4.31 12.62
N SER A 15 -22.89 3.16 12.20
CA SER A 15 -24.14 3.09 11.43
C SER A 15 -25.34 3.63 12.22
N TYR A 16 -25.41 3.33 13.50
CA TYR A 16 -26.44 3.82 14.40
C TYR A 16 -26.34 5.35 14.64
N GLN A 17 -25.11 5.87 14.76
CA GLN A 17 -24.88 7.31 14.95
C GLN A 17 -25.06 8.14 13.68
N LEU A 18 -24.95 7.51 12.49
CA LEU A 18 -25.18 8.15 11.19
C LEU A 18 -26.64 8.06 10.75
N GLY A 19 -27.50 7.32 11.46
CA GLY A 19 -28.85 6.98 10.99
C GLY A 19 -28.85 6.12 9.72
N ILE A 20 -27.73 5.47 9.42
CA ILE A 20 -27.52 4.60 8.28
C ILE A 20 -27.73 3.18 8.81
N GLY A 21 -28.95 2.65 8.68
CA GLY A 21 -29.32 1.35 9.22
C GLY A 21 -28.42 0.18 8.76
N GLU A 22 -28.84 -1.03 9.06
CA GLU A 22 -28.12 -2.32 8.85
C GLU A 22 -27.46 -2.52 7.47
N ASN A 23 -27.87 -1.74 6.46
CA ASN A 23 -27.32 -1.79 5.09
C ASN A 23 -25.86 -1.36 4.95
N LEU A 24 -25.32 -0.45 5.82
CA LEU A 24 -23.91 -0.02 5.74
C LEU A 24 -22.96 -1.13 6.22
N ASP A 25 -23.37 -1.83 7.29
CA ASP A 25 -22.58 -2.96 7.82
C ASP A 25 -22.53 -4.11 6.82
N ALA A 26 -23.65 -4.40 6.15
CA ALA A 26 -23.70 -5.37 5.07
C ALA A 26 -22.85 -4.95 3.87
N PHE A 27 -22.76 -3.65 3.56
CA PHE A 27 -21.91 -3.09 2.52
C PHE A 27 -20.42 -3.24 2.87
N ILE A 28 -20.00 -2.84 4.06
CA ILE A 28 -18.60 -2.93 4.52
C ILE A 28 -18.15 -4.39 4.56
N LEU A 29 -18.99 -5.32 5.03
CA LEU A 29 -18.67 -6.75 5.15
C LEU A 29 -18.62 -7.47 3.79
N LYS A 30 -19.43 -7.07 2.82
CA LYS A 30 -19.50 -7.74 1.51
C LYS A 30 -18.54 -7.15 0.47
N SER A 31 -18.18 -5.87 0.59
CA SER A 31 -17.45 -5.18 -0.46
C SER A 31 -15.95 -5.36 -0.41
N ASN A 32 -15.37 -5.95 0.64
CA ASN A 32 -13.91 -5.92 0.86
C ASN A 32 -13.27 -4.53 0.65
N SER A 33 -14.08 -3.51 0.44
CA SER A 33 -13.65 -2.12 0.30
C SER A 33 -13.39 -1.53 1.67
N ARG A 34 -12.39 -0.67 1.75
CA ARG A 34 -12.11 0.03 3.00
C ARG A 34 -12.74 1.40 2.96
N ILE A 35 -13.81 1.56 3.71
CA ILE A 35 -14.40 2.87 3.97
C ILE A 35 -13.68 3.46 5.17
N MET A 36 -13.03 4.58 4.94
CA MET A 36 -12.25 5.29 5.93
C MET A 36 -12.98 6.56 6.35
N PHE A 37 -13.27 6.65 7.64
CA PHE A 37 -13.82 7.85 8.22
C PHE A 37 -12.73 8.65 8.94
N TRP A 38 -12.76 9.96 8.83
CA TRP A 38 -11.79 10.83 9.51
C TRP A 38 -12.03 10.89 11.02
N LYS A 39 -11.12 10.40 11.83
CA LYS A 39 -11.16 10.46 13.29
C LYS A 39 -10.19 11.52 13.82
N ASN A 40 -10.67 12.59 14.39
CA ASN A 40 -9.84 13.54 15.12
C ASN A 40 -9.71 13.12 16.59
N LYS A 41 -8.61 13.51 17.29
CA LYS A 41 -8.32 13.18 18.69
C LYS A 41 -9.40 13.62 19.70
N MET A 42 -10.38 14.42 19.29
CA MET A 42 -11.40 15.01 20.15
C MET A 42 -12.67 14.16 20.38
N GLY A 43 -12.69 12.90 19.94
CA GLY A 43 -13.83 12.01 20.11
C GLY A 43 -14.81 12.02 18.92
N LEU A 44 -15.49 10.87 18.71
CA LEU A 44 -16.33 10.60 17.54
C LEU A 44 -17.43 11.67 17.32
N ARG A 45 -18.10 12.14 18.37
CA ARG A 45 -19.20 13.09 18.26
C ARG A 45 -18.79 14.45 17.73
N LYS A 46 -17.74 15.07 18.29
CA LYS A 46 -17.19 16.36 17.82
C LYS A 46 -16.55 16.22 16.43
N TRP A 47 -16.05 15.05 16.11
CA TRP A 47 -15.52 14.76 14.81
C TRP A 47 -16.60 14.74 13.71
N PHE A 48 -17.72 14.08 13.93
CA PHE A 48 -18.88 14.10 13.02
C PHE A 48 -19.41 15.52 12.80
N GLU A 49 -19.45 16.33 13.83
CA GLU A 49 -19.91 17.73 13.74
C GLU A 49 -18.98 18.59 12.88
N LYS A 50 -17.66 18.34 12.93
CA LYS A 50 -16.67 19.16 12.21
C LYS A 50 -16.31 18.65 10.80
N ASN A 51 -16.48 17.38 10.52
CA ASN A 51 -16.09 16.74 9.24
C ASN A 51 -17.23 15.95 8.59
N ARG A 52 -18.47 16.37 8.80
CA ARG A 52 -19.70 15.70 8.32
C ARG A 52 -19.70 15.30 6.84
N ASN A 53 -18.69 15.72 6.07
CA ASN A 53 -18.78 15.79 4.63
C ASN A 53 -17.63 15.12 3.89
N PHE A 54 -16.90 14.15 4.47
CA PHE A 54 -15.81 13.48 3.76
C PHE A 54 -15.79 11.96 4.00
N ILE A 55 -15.87 11.19 2.92
CA ILE A 55 -15.69 9.72 2.91
C ILE A 55 -14.52 9.39 2.01
N TRP A 56 -13.58 8.58 2.50
CA TRP A 56 -12.53 7.99 1.70
C TRP A 56 -12.76 6.49 1.53
N ILE A 57 -12.83 6.04 0.29
CA ILE A 57 -12.94 4.64 -0.10
C ILE A 57 -11.64 4.26 -0.77
N ASN A 58 -11.00 3.20 -0.31
CA ASN A 58 -9.77 2.70 -0.90
C ASN A 58 -9.98 1.32 -1.51
N ASN A 59 -9.48 1.09 -2.74
CA ASN A 59 -9.59 -0.16 -3.48
C ASN A 59 -11.04 -0.69 -3.61
N PRO A 60 -11.97 0.07 -4.23
CA PRO A 60 -13.34 -0.37 -4.41
C PRO A 60 -13.43 -1.58 -5.34
N GLN A 61 -14.26 -2.55 -4.98
CA GLN A 61 -14.50 -3.75 -5.78
C GLN A 61 -15.65 -3.55 -6.77
N ALA A 62 -15.48 -4.04 -8.00
CA ALA A 62 -16.09 -3.47 -9.17
C ALA A 62 -17.63 -3.46 -9.27
N LYS A 63 -18.39 -4.45 -8.86
CA LYS A 63 -19.85 -4.43 -9.13
C LYS A 63 -20.69 -4.08 -7.90
N PHE A 64 -20.40 -4.72 -6.81
CA PHE A 64 -21.21 -4.58 -5.60
C PHE A 64 -21.06 -3.20 -4.96
N ASP A 65 -19.84 -2.68 -4.95
CA ASP A 65 -19.53 -1.35 -4.39
C ASP A 65 -20.21 -0.22 -5.18
N ILE A 66 -20.41 -0.43 -6.46
CA ILE A 66 -21.02 0.52 -7.39
C ILE A 66 -22.53 0.64 -7.14
N GLU A 67 -23.22 -0.49 -7.01
CA GLU A 67 -24.66 -0.53 -6.79
C GLU A 67 -25.02 0.01 -5.39
N ALA A 68 -24.21 -0.35 -4.41
CA ALA A 68 -24.37 0.17 -3.06
C ALA A 68 -24.04 1.68 -2.98
N LEU A 69 -22.97 2.15 -3.64
CA LEU A 69 -22.67 3.58 -3.78
C LEU A 69 -23.84 4.35 -4.43
N ASN A 70 -24.52 3.76 -5.40
CA ASN A 70 -25.69 4.36 -6.03
C ASN A 70 -26.87 4.45 -5.08
N SER A 71 -27.14 3.40 -4.33
CA SER A 71 -28.21 3.38 -3.32
C SER A 71 -27.95 4.43 -2.23
N TYR A 72 -26.70 4.59 -1.80
CA TYR A 72 -26.28 5.62 -0.86
C TYR A 72 -26.31 7.03 -1.44
N ASN A 73 -25.93 7.18 -2.70
CA ASN A 73 -25.86 8.48 -3.38
C ASN A 73 -27.24 9.18 -3.40
N ASN A 74 -28.31 8.39 -3.54
CA ASN A 74 -29.68 8.93 -3.60
C ASN A 74 -30.23 9.34 -2.23
N ILE A 75 -29.70 8.78 -1.14
CA ILE A 75 -30.27 8.97 0.20
C ILE A 75 -29.47 9.97 1.05
N PHE A 76 -28.14 10.01 0.94
CA PHE A 76 -27.29 10.68 1.93
C PHE A 76 -26.24 11.66 1.39
N LEU A 77 -26.00 11.74 0.07
CA LEU A 77 -24.75 12.30 -0.44
C LEU A 77 -24.82 13.72 -1.02
N ASN A 78 -25.93 14.41 -0.93
CA ASN A 78 -26.03 15.76 -1.52
C ASN A 78 -25.02 16.78 -0.95
N ASN A 79 -24.40 16.50 0.20
CA ASN A 79 -23.40 17.38 0.84
C ASN A 79 -22.12 16.68 1.29
N ILE A 80 -21.84 15.44 0.84
CA ILE A 80 -20.66 14.67 1.25
C ILE A 80 -19.61 14.67 0.14
N SER A 81 -18.37 15.00 0.50
CA SER A 81 -17.23 14.82 -0.38
C SER A 81 -16.79 13.36 -0.35
N ILE A 82 -16.84 12.70 -1.50
CA ILE A 82 -16.38 11.32 -1.67
C ILE A 82 -15.04 11.37 -2.36
N PHE A 83 -14.07 10.62 -1.80
CA PHE A 83 -12.75 10.46 -2.35
C PHE A 83 -12.46 8.95 -2.48
N ILE A 84 -12.18 8.49 -3.70
CA ILE A 84 -11.99 7.08 -4.00
C ILE A 84 -10.60 6.92 -4.59
N THR A 85 -9.78 6.03 -4.02
CA THR A 85 -8.44 5.68 -4.50
C THR A 85 -8.38 4.22 -4.91
N GLY A 86 -7.47 3.86 -5.81
CA GLY A 86 -7.34 2.49 -6.29
C GLY A 86 -8.43 2.05 -7.26
N CYS A 87 -9.05 2.98 -7.98
CA CYS A 87 -10.07 2.65 -8.98
C CYS A 87 -9.41 2.06 -10.24
N ASN A 88 -9.91 0.93 -10.69
CA ASN A 88 -9.53 0.36 -11.99
C ASN A 88 -10.37 0.95 -13.14
N SER A 89 -9.98 0.65 -14.37
CA SER A 89 -10.64 1.18 -15.57
C SER A 89 -12.11 0.74 -15.72
N SER A 90 -12.51 -0.40 -15.16
CA SER A 90 -13.89 -0.91 -15.24
C SER A 90 -14.90 -0.05 -14.47
N LEU A 91 -14.44 0.69 -13.45
CA LEU A 91 -15.27 1.62 -12.68
C LEU A 91 -15.50 2.96 -13.37
N ILE A 92 -14.65 3.33 -14.31
CA ILE A 92 -14.65 4.66 -14.92
C ILE A 92 -15.99 5.04 -15.58
N PRO A 93 -16.64 4.18 -16.38
CA PRO A 93 -17.93 4.51 -16.98
C PRO A 93 -18.99 4.88 -15.94
N PHE A 94 -19.07 4.10 -14.85
CA PHE A 94 -20.00 4.36 -13.76
C PHE A 94 -19.68 5.67 -13.04
N LEU A 95 -18.42 5.92 -12.70
CA LEU A 95 -17.99 7.13 -11.99
C LEU A 95 -18.25 8.40 -12.82
N LYS A 96 -18.01 8.34 -14.15
CA LYS A 96 -18.34 9.42 -15.08
C LYS A 96 -19.84 9.70 -15.11
N LYS A 97 -20.68 8.66 -15.23
CA LYS A 97 -22.14 8.77 -15.22
C LYS A 97 -22.63 9.46 -13.93
N ASN A 98 -21.96 9.21 -12.81
CA ASN A 98 -22.29 9.78 -11.50
C ASN A 98 -21.57 11.11 -11.20
N LYS A 99 -20.98 11.75 -12.22
CA LYS A 99 -20.34 13.08 -12.14
C LYS A 99 -19.13 13.13 -11.18
N PHE A 100 -18.40 12.03 -11.05
CA PHE A 100 -17.11 12.05 -10.38
C PHE A 100 -16.04 12.69 -11.26
N GLU A 101 -15.20 13.50 -10.69
CA GLU A 101 -13.95 13.92 -11.31
C GLU A 101 -12.94 12.79 -11.17
N ILE A 102 -12.23 12.46 -12.26
CA ILE A 102 -11.39 11.27 -12.39
C ILE A 102 -10.00 11.70 -12.80
N MET A 103 -8.98 11.11 -12.16
CA MET A 103 -7.59 11.42 -12.43
C MET A 103 -6.74 10.15 -12.33
N LYS A 104 -5.79 9.98 -13.23
CA LYS A 104 -4.78 8.91 -13.12
C LYS A 104 -3.81 9.20 -11.98
N THR A 105 -3.54 8.21 -11.15
CA THR A 105 -2.67 8.37 -9.97
C THR A 105 -1.54 7.34 -9.89
N GLY A 106 -1.61 6.27 -10.67
CA GLY A 106 -0.59 5.23 -10.66
C GLY A 106 -0.88 4.12 -11.65
N LYS A 107 -0.19 3.00 -11.47
CA LYS A 107 -0.39 1.76 -12.23
C LYS A 107 -0.38 0.57 -11.29
N GLU A 108 -1.17 -0.45 -11.62
CA GLU A 108 -1.22 -1.74 -10.94
C GLU A 108 -0.47 -2.77 -11.78
N ALA A 109 0.37 -3.57 -11.13
CA ALA A 109 1.14 -4.63 -11.75
C ALA A 109 0.35 -5.94 -11.72
N ILE A 110 -0.11 -6.43 -12.87
CA ILE A 110 -0.90 -7.66 -13.00
C ILE A 110 -0.05 -8.74 -13.67
N LEU A 111 0.06 -9.89 -13.04
CA LEU A 111 0.63 -11.10 -13.65
C LEU A 111 -0.53 -11.94 -14.21
N ASN A 112 -0.55 -12.14 -15.52
CA ASN A 112 -1.39 -13.13 -16.16
C ASN A 112 -0.78 -14.50 -15.92
N LEU A 113 -1.50 -15.41 -15.24
CA LEU A 113 -0.94 -16.69 -14.81
C LEU A 113 -0.70 -17.67 -15.97
N ASP A 114 -1.27 -17.44 -17.14
CA ASP A 114 -0.98 -18.21 -18.36
C ASP A 114 0.26 -17.72 -19.10
N TYR A 115 0.71 -16.51 -18.82
CA TYR A 115 1.91 -15.96 -19.45
C TYR A 115 3.19 -16.43 -18.73
N ALA A 116 4.29 -16.50 -19.49
CA ALA A 116 5.57 -16.96 -18.96
C ALA A 116 6.45 -15.80 -18.46
N HIS A 117 6.09 -15.22 -17.33
CA HIS A 117 6.73 -14.05 -16.71
C HIS A 117 8.19 -14.24 -16.28
N PHE A 118 8.68 -15.48 -16.19
CA PHE A 118 10.00 -15.77 -15.63
C PHE A 118 10.99 -16.25 -16.72
N ARG A 119 10.89 -15.72 -17.94
CA ARG A 119 11.77 -16.10 -19.06
C ARG A 119 13.15 -15.48 -19.00
N ASN A 120 13.26 -14.28 -18.43
CA ASN A 120 14.51 -13.53 -18.35
C ASN A 120 15.62 -14.31 -17.63
N LYS A 121 16.78 -14.48 -18.28
CA LYS A 121 17.92 -15.25 -17.73
C LYS A 121 18.42 -14.68 -16.40
N SER A 122 18.51 -13.35 -16.27
CA SER A 122 18.98 -12.71 -15.03
C SER A 122 17.99 -12.92 -13.89
N LEU A 123 16.67 -12.89 -14.16
CA LEU A 123 15.66 -13.17 -13.16
C LEU A 123 15.70 -14.63 -12.70
N LYS A 124 15.84 -15.58 -13.64
CA LYS A 124 16.00 -17.02 -13.32
C LYS A 124 17.21 -17.25 -12.40
N GLU A 125 18.32 -16.60 -12.69
CA GLU A 125 19.52 -16.73 -11.86
C GLU A 125 19.31 -16.14 -10.46
N ILE A 126 18.67 -14.98 -10.35
CA ILE A 126 18.33 -14.38 -9.06
C ILE A 126 17.40 -15.28 -8.24
N ILE A 127 16.40 -15.89 -8.87
CA ILE A 127 15.48 -16.84 -8.23
C ILE A 127 16.27 -18.07 -7.75
N ARG A 128 17.16 -18.63 -8.59
CA ARG A 128 18.02 -19.77 -8.24
C ARG A 128 18.93 -19.47 -7.05
N ILE A 129 19.47 -18.25 -6.98
CA ILE A 129 20.26 -17.81 -5.82
C ILE A 129 19.36 -17.77 -4.57
N GLY A 130 18.15 -17.23 -4.69
CA GLY A 130 17.19 -17.19 -3.57
C GLY A 130 16.96 -18.58 -2.98
N PHE A 131 16.64 -19.56 -3.78
CA PHE A 131 16.37 -20.94 -3.33
C PHE A 131 17.52 -21.64 -2.61
N LYS A 132 18.76 -21.12 -2.70
CA LYS A 132 19.91 -21.65 -1.93
C LYS A 132 19.88 -21.27 -0.44
N HIS A 133 19.02 -20.34 -0.04
CA HIS A 133 19.04 -19.76 1.30
C HIS A 133 17.83 -20.13 2.16
N GLY A 134 16.95 -21.00 1.67
CA GLY A 134 15.78 -21.44 2.41
C GLY A 134 14.65 -21.95 1.52
N ASN A 135 13.51 -22.19 2.14
CA ASN A 135 12.32 -22.77 1.52
C ASN A 135 11.14 -21.81 1.60
N ILE A 136 10.17 -22.02 0.70
CA ILE A 136 8.93 -21.25 0.72
C ILE A 136 7.81 -22.15 1.21
N ILE A 137 7.11 -21.66 2.22
CA ILE A 137 5.97 -22.36 2.84
C ILE A 137 4.74 -21.46 2.82
N GLU A 138 3.58 -22.07 2.64
CA GLU A 138 2.30 -21.43 2.92
C GLU A 138 1.92 -21.75 4.37
N VAL A 139 1.72 -20.69 5.17
CA VAL A 139 1.44 -20.83 6.61
C VAL A 139 -0.04 -20.60 6.85
N PRO A 140 -0.75 -21.59 7.42
CA PRO A 140 -2.16 -21.43 7.74
C PRO A 140 -2.38 -20.38 8.82
N TYR A 141 -3.52 -19.68 8.74
CA TYR A 141 -3.88 -18.68 9.72
C TYR A 141 -4.04 -19.28 11.11
N SER A 142 -3.44 -18.61 12.09
CA SER A 142 -3.76 -18.73 13.52
C SER A 142 -3.44 -17.43 14.22
N ASP A 143 -3.97 -17.19 15.42
CA ASP A 143 -3.65 -15.99 16.19
C ASP A 143 -2.14 -15.92 16.50
N LYS A 144 -1.49 -17.07 16.77
CA LYS A 144 -0.01 -17.13 16.95
C LYS A 144 0.74 -16.70 15.71
N ILE A 145 0.28 -17.10 14.52
CA ILE A 145 0.91 -16.73 13.24
C ILE A 145 0.68 -15.24 12.93
N ARG A 146 -0.51 -14.72 13.24
CA ARG A 146 -0.77 -13.28 13.15
C ARG A 146 0.21 -12.48 14.02
N ASP A 147 0.37 -12.89 15.28
CA ASP A 147 1.25 -12.23 16.24
C ASP A 147 2.73 -12.37 15.80
N LYS A 148 3.16 -13.54 15.32
CA LYS A 148 4.49 -13.73 14.71
C LYS A 148 4.72 -12.83 13.49
N LEU A 149 3.69 -12.60 12.65
CA LEU A 149 3.80 -11.66 11.52
C LEU A 149 3.96 -10.21 11.98
N GLU A 150 3.28 -9.81 13.06
CA GLU A 150 3.47 -8.48 13.66
C GLU A 150 4.89 -8.30 14.23
N GLU A 151 5.44 -9.31 14.90
CA GLU A 151 6.84 -9.32 15.35
C GLU A 151 7.80 -9.22 14.15
N PHE A 152 7.58 -10.03 13.11
CA PHE A 152 8.38 -10.00 11.89
C PHE A 152 8.43 -8.64 11.21
N LYS A 153 7.34 -7.84 11.25
CA LYS A 153 7.35 -6.47 10.73
C LYS A 153 8.44 -5.60 11.38
N SER A 154 8.76 -5.83 12.66
CA SER A 154 9.82 -5.10 13.35
C SER A 154 11.22 -5.41 12.83
N GLU A 155 11.42 -6.59 12.23
CA GLU A 155 12.66 -7.05 11.64
C GLU A 155 12.84 -6.62 10.18
N CYS A 156 11.78 -6.09 9.56
CA CYS A 156 11.79 -5.71 8.15
C CYS A 156 12.57 -4.42 7.87
N THR A 157 12.93 -4.24 6.59
CA THR A 157 13.80 -3.14 6.12
C THR A 157 13.26 -1.75 6.44
N HIS A 158 11.96 -1.58 6.57
CA HIS A 158 11.29 -0.31 6.85
C HIS A 158 10.67 -0.22 8.26
N SER A 159 11.08 -1.11 9.18
CA SER A 159 10.50 -1.18 10.52
C SER A 159 10.66 0.11 11.35
N ASN A 160 11.75 0.84 11.15
CA ASN A 160 12.04 2.09 11.87
C ASN A 160 11.35 3.32 11.25
N GLU A 161 10.57 3.13 10.19
CA GLU A 161 9.86 4.21 9.51
C GLU A 161 8.40 4.28 9.98
N PRO A 162 7.79 5.49 9.99
CA PRO A 162 6.36 5.59 10.21
C PRO A 162 5.58 4.71 9.23
N GLN A 163 4.86 3.73 9.76
CA GLN A 163 4.13 2.77 8.94
C GLN A 163 2.95 3.45 8.26
N LEU A 164 2.80 3.18 6.96
CA LEU A 164 1.62 3.60 6.21
C LEU A 164 0.41 2.78 6.67
N LYS A 165 -0.73 3.44 6.79
CA LYS A 165 -1.99 2.87 7.26
C LYS A 165 -3.05 2.99 6.19
N TYR A 166 -3.95 1.99 6.13
CA TYR A 166 -5.16 2.06 5.32
C TYR A 166 -4.98 2.06 3.79
N LEU A 167 -3.75 2.05 3.30
CA LEU A 167 -3.48 1.92 1.86
C LEU A 167 -3.50 0.47 1.39
N TYR A 168 -3.20 -0.46 2.29
CA TYR A 168 -3.21 -1.91 2.07
C TYR A 168 -3.71 -2.62 3.33
N ASN A 169 -3.98 -3.92 3.21
CA ASN A 169 -4.35 -4.73 4.36
C ASN A 169 -3.09 -5.08 5.16
N ASP A 170 -2.87 -4.38 6.27
CA ASP A 170 -1.71 -4.54 7.14
C ASP A 170 -1.89 -5.60 8.24
N ILE A 171 -3.10 -6.15 8.38
CA ILE A 171 -3.44 -7.18 9.38
C ILE A 171 -3.71 -8.50 8.67
N LEU A 172 -3.11 -9.58 9.15
CA LEU A 172 -3.43 -10.92 8.67
C LEU A 172 -4.83 -11.33 9.17
N LEU A 173 -5.73 -11.58 8.23
CA LEU A 173 -7.08 -12.05 8.50
C LEU A 173 -7.21 -13.55 8.16
N PRO A 174 -8.21 -14.27 8.70
CA PRO A 174 -8.45 -15.68 8.34
C PRO A 174 -8.68 -15.92 6.84
N SER A 175 -9.15 -14.91 6.11
CA SER A 175 -9.36 -14.95 4.65
C SER A 175 -8.10 -14.68 3.83
N ASN A 176 -7.02 -14.26 4.47
CA ASN A 176 -5.74 -14.04 3.80
C ASN A 176 -4.92 -15.34 3.80
N ARG A 177 -4.12 -15.52 2.76
CA ARG A 177 -3.09 -16.56 2.70
C ARG A 177 -1.74 -15.90 2.98
N LEU A 178 -0.92 -16.56 3.76
CA LEU A 178 0.43 -16.11 4.12
C LEU A 178 1.46 -17.06 3.51
N PHE A 179 2.34 -16.53 2.68
CA PHE A 179 3.50 -17.23 2.16
C PHE A 179 4.78 -16.64 2.77
N VAL A 180 5.65 -17.50 3.23
CA VAL A 180 6.87 -17.12 3.95
C VAL A 180 8.07 -17.78 3.29
N PHE A 181 9.14 -17.01 3.12
CA PHE A 181 10.44 -17.53 2.84
C PHE A 181 11.16 -17.78 4.17
N GLU A 182 11.36 -19.04 4.52
CA GLU A 182 11.99 -19.49 5.75
C GLU A 182 13.39 -19.99 5.47
N SER A 183 14.38 -19.51 6.21
CA SER A 183 15.76 -19.96 6.15
C SER A 183 15.92 -21.36 6.76
N GLU A 184 17.05 -22.01 6.56
CA GLU A 184 17.34 -23.34 7.11
C GLU A 184 17.25 -23.43 8.64
N ASN A 185 17.49 -22.33 9.34
CA ASN A 185 17.35 -22.24 10.79
C ASN A 185 15.96 -21.78 11.27
N GLY A 186 14.96 -21.76 10.41
CA GLY A 186 13.56 -21.41 10.75
C GLY A 186 13.26 -19.92 10.85
N ALA A 187 14.22 -19.03 10.54
CA ALA A 187 13.96 -17.58 10.54
C ALA A 187 13.24 -17.13 9.27
N TRP A 188 12.28 -16.23 9.41
CA TRP A 188 11.59 -15.65 8.26
C TRP A 188 12.46 -14.60 7.59
N LEU A 189 12.72 -14.74 6.30
CA LEU A 189 13.48 -13.80 5.48
C LEU A 189 12.59 -12.92 4.61
N GLY A 190 11.38 -13.39 4.30
CA GLY A 190 10.39 -12.65 3.54
C GLY A 190 8.99 -13.18 3.78
N ALA A 191 8.00 -12.33 3.64
CA ALA A 191 6.59 -12.74 3.75
C ALA A 191 5.73 -11.96 2.75
N ILE A 192 4.77 -12.65 2.15
CA ILE A 192 3.76 -12.06 1.28
C ILE A 192 2.39 -12.55 1.72
N THR A 193 1.47 -11.61 1.95
CA THR A 193 0.07 -11.95 2.15
C THR A 193 -0.70 -11.70 0.86
N VAL A 194 -1.53 -12.66 0.51
CA VAL A 194 -2.43 -12.56 -0.64
C VAL A 194 -3.86 -12.82 -0.22
N ARG A 195 -4.78 -12.26 -0.98
CA ARG A 195 -6.21 -12.40 -0.78
C ARG A 195 -6.88 -12.79 -2.09
N ILE A 196 -7.79 -13.75 -2.01
CA ILE A 196 -8.63 -14.16 -3.13
C ILE A 196 -9.72 -13.10 -3.30
N MET A 197 -9.80 -12.50 -4.48
CA MET A 197 -10.80 -11.49 -4.82
C MET A 197 -12.08 -12.14 -5.32
N ASP A 198 -11.90 -13.05 -6.25
CA ASP A 198 -12.95 -13.83 -6.90
C ASP A 198 -12.37 -15.16 -7.39
N LYS A 199 -13.10 -15.87 -8.24
CA LYS A 199 -12.65 -17.17 -8.79
C LYS A 199 -11.46 -17.07 -9.74
N GLU A 200 -11.13 -15.89 -10.22
CA GLU A 200 -10.14 -15.66 -11.27
C GLU A 200 -8.94 -14.82 -10.81
N LYS A 201 -9.14 -13.99 -9.78
CA LYS A 201 -8.14 -12.98 -9.38
C LYS A 201 -7.70 -13.10 -7.94
N VAL A 202 -6.38 -13.08 -7.76
CA VAL A 202 -5.71 -12.95 -6.46
C VAL A 202 -5.01 -11.60 -6.38
N ILE A 203 -4.96 -10.98 -5.21
CA ILE A 203 -4.22 -9.73 -4.99
C ILE A 203 -3.26 -9.84 -3.81
N THR A 204 -2.16 -9.13 -3.90
CA THR A 204 -1.20 -8.97 -2.82
C THR A 204 -1.64 -7.85 -1.88
N ASP A 205 -1.72 -8.14 -0.59
CA ASP A 205 -2.00 -7.15 0.45
C ASP A 205 -0.68 -6.61 1.08
N LEU A 206 0.27 -7.48 1.42
CA LEU A 206 1.56 -7.11 2.01
C LEU A 206 2.73 -7.79 1.31
N ILE A 207 3.84 -7.07 1.19
CA ILE A 207 5.16 -7.60 0.81
C ILE A 207 6.15 -7.14 1.88
N LEU A 208 6.68 -8.07 2.65
CA LEU A 208 7.62 -7.82 3.74
C LEU A 208 8.96 -8.48 3.43
N ARG A 209 10.04 -7.75 3.67
CA ARG A 209 11.42 -8.24 3.50
C ARG A 209 12.22 -7.98 4.78
N SER A 210 12.80 -9.02 5.35
CA SER A 210 13.72 -8.91 6.49
C SER A 210 14.96 -8.10 6.12
N LYS A 211 15.56 -7.43 7.10
CA LYS A 211 16.90 -6.83 6.98
C LYS A 211 17.99 -7.87 6.66
N MET A 212 17.76 -9.12 7.08
CA MET A 212 18.66 -10.26 6.87
C MET A 212 18.41 -10.98 5.54
N ALA A 213 17.39 -10.59 4.76
CA ALA A 213 17.03 -11.24 3.50
C ALA A 213 18.15 -11.12 2.47
N THR A 214 18.59 -12.25 1.95
CA THR A 214 19.60 -12.35 0.91
C THR A 214 19.06 -11.93 -0.47
N LYS A 215 19.96 -11.81 -1.44
CA LYS A 215 19.58 -11.57 -2.84
C LYS A 215 18.74 -12.74 -3.35
N GLY A 216 17.62 -12.43 -4.00
CA GLY A 216 16.74 -13.44 -4.61
C GLY A 216 15.63 -13.96 -3.70
N THR A 217 15.65 -13.65 -2.40
CA THR A 217 14.59 -14.07 -1.44
C THR A 217 13.19 -13.70 -1.93
N MET A 218 12.97 -12.45 -2.30
CA MET A 218 11.64 -11.97 -2.70
C MET A 218 11.25 -12.43 -4.10
N GLU A 219 12.23 -12.57 -5.01
CA GLU A 219 12.01 -13.09 -6.34
C GLU A 219 11.63 -14.59 -6.31
N ALA A 220 12.31 -15.38 -5.48
CA ALA A 220 11.97 -16.79 -5.28
C ALA A 220 10.58 -16.95 -4.64
N LEU A 221 10.24 -16.10 -3.65
CA LEU A 221 8.94 -16.11 -3.01
C LEU A 221 7.81 -15.81 -4.02
N ILE A 222 7.97 -14.77 -4.85
CA ILE A 222 6.99 -14.46 -5.90
C ILE A 222 6.89 -15.58 -6.93
N TYR A 223 8.02 -16.18 -7.34
CA TYR A 223 8.00 -17.30 -8.27
C TYR A 223 7.21 -18.50 -7.73
N SER A 224 7.41 -18.86 -6.47
CA SER A 224 6.69 -19.98 -5.84
C SER A 224 5.22 -19.73 -5.68
N ILE A 225 4.85 -18.51 -5.24
CA ILE A 225 3.43 -18.12 -5.11
C ILE A 225 2.78 -18.17 -6.49
N PHE A 226 3.43 -17.63 -7.53
CA PHE A 226 2.92 -17.68 -8.90
C PHE A 226 2.61 -19.11 -9.35
N GLY A 227 3.54 -20.04 -9.13
CA GLY A 227 3.34 -21.45 -9.46
C GLY A 227 2.17 -22.07 -8.70
N LYS A 228 2.06 -21.77 -7.41
CA LYS A 228 0.99 -22.29 -6.54
C LYS A 228 -0.39 -21.82 -6.97
N ILE A 229 -0.59 -20.51 -7.13
CA ILE A 229 -1.91 -19.96 -7.50
C ILE A 229 -2.29 -20.30 -8.95
N LYS A 230 -1.31 -20.45 -9.86
CA LYS A 230 -1.56 -20.98 -11.21
C LYS A 230 -2.08 -22.41 -11.17
N GLN A 231 -1.48 -23.28 -10.37
CA GLN A 231 -1.92 -24.67 -10.20
C GLN A 231 -3.33 -24.78 -9.62
N GLU A 232 -3.75 -23.79 -8.85
CA GLU A 232 -5.10 -23.70 -8.27
C GLU A 232 -6.15 -23.17 -9.27
N GLY A 233 -5.74 -22.81 -10.50
CA GLY A 233 -6.65 -22.41 -11.57
C GLY A 233 -7.03 -20.94 -11.58
N PHE A 234 -6.35 -20.06 -10.83
CA PHE A 234 -6.55 -18.62 -10.98
C PHE A 234 -5.98 -18.13 -12.32
N ILE A 235 -6.56 -17.04 -12.83
CA ILE A 235 -6.19 -16.44 -14.12
C ILE A 235 -5.18 -15.31 -13.94
N SER A 236 -5.31 -14.52 -12.87
CA SER A 236 -4.49 -13.34 -12.68
C SER A 236 -4.09 -13.10 -11.21
N TRP A 237 -2.91 -12.52 -11.04
CA TRP A 237 -2.40 -12.10 -9.74
C TRP A 237 -1.91 -10.65 -9.78
N SER A 238 -2.52 -9.80 -8.97
CA SER A 238 -2.05 -8.43 -8.77
C SER A 238 -0.93 -8.40 -7.72
N LEU A 239 0.20 -7.84 -8.12
CA LEU A 239 1.29 -7.48 -7.20
C LEU A 239 1.02 -6.13 -6.50
N GLY A 240 -0.11 -5.51 -6.76
CA GLY A 240 -0.55 -4.25 -6.18
C GLY A 240 -0.12 -3.01 -6.96
N GLU A 241 -0.61 -1.87 -6.51
CA GLU A 241 -0.42 -0.56 -7.12
C GLU A 241 1.00 -0.01 -6.90
N VAL A 242 1.45 0.80 -7.87
CA VAL A 242 2.58 1.71 -7.74
C VAL A 242 2.08 3.12 -8.02
N PRO A 243 2.01 3.99 -7.02
CA PRO A 243 1.54 5.36 -7.19
C PRO A 243 2.55 6.21 -7.97
N TYR A 244 2.09 7.34 -8.49
CA TYR A 244 2.89 8.36 -9.19
C TYR A 244 3.56 7.91 -10.49
N ILE A 245 3.27 6.72 -11.01
CA ILE A 245 3.75 6.27 -12.31
C ILE A 245 2.77 6.70 -13.38
N ILE A 246 2.99 7.88 -13.93
CA ILE A 246 2.22 8.45 -15.04
C ILE A 246 3.20 8.67 -16.19
N TYR A 247 3.15 7.82 -17.23
CA TYR A 247 4.16 7.80 -18.28
C TYR A 247 3.88 8.73 -19.44
N ASP A 248 2.62 8.95 -19.72
CA ASP A 248 2.26 9.79 -20.84
C ASP A 248 2.22 11.26 -20.42
N SER A 249 2.33 12.15 -21.38
CA SER A 249 2.18 13.58 -21.14
C SER A 249 0.92 13.81 -20.31
N PRO A 250 1.05 14.43 -19.12
CA PRO A 250 -0.10 14.63 -18.25
C PRO A 250 -1.15 15.45 -19.01
N LYS A 251 -2.32 14.88 -19.20
CA LYS A 251 -3.43 15.50 -19.95
C LYS A 251 -4.10 16.62 -19.16
N LEU A 252 -3.90 16.64 -17.86
CA LEU A 252 -4.52 17.59 -16.95
C LEU A 252 -3.47 18.26 -16.07
N THR A 253 -3.67 19.52 -15.75
CA THR A 253 -2.81 20.27 -14.81
C THR A 253 -2.68 19.59 -13.45
N LYS A 254 -3.73 18.90 -13.02
CA LYS A 254 -3.75 18.14 -11.76
C LYS A 254 -2.88 16.88 -11.82
N GLU A 255 -2.86 16.17 -12.96
CA GLU A 255 -1.96 15.03 -13.19
C GLU A 255 -0.50 15.46 -13.19
N PHE A 256 -0.21 16.62 -13.78
CA PHE A 256 1.11 17.24 -13.71
C PHE A 256 1.52 17.53 -12.26
N LEU A 257 0.61 18.08 -11.46
CA LEU A 257 0.86 18.38 -10.04
C LEU A 257 1.16 17.11 -9.24
N ILE A 258 0.43 16.02 -9.50
CA ILE A 258 0.67 14.73 -8.83
C ILE A 258 2.02 14.15 -9.24
N ASN A 259 2.36 14.17 -10.52
CA ASN A 259 3.65 13.72 -11.02
C ASN A 259 4.80 14.54 -10.39
N PHE A 260 4.65 15.86 -10.35
CA PHE A 260 5.59 16.75 -9.70
C PHE A 260 5.74 16.45 -8.20
N THR A 261 4.62 16.28 -7.50
CA THR A 261 4.59 15.93 -6.08
C THR A 261 5.26 14.57 -5.84
N GLY A 262 4.95 13.56 -6.66
CA GLY A 262 5.59 12.25 -6.59
C GLY A 262 7.10 12.33 -6.72
N ARG A 263 7.61 13.09 -7.71
CA ARG A 263 9.05 13.31 -7.88
C ARG A 263 9.70 13.95 -6.65
N ARG A 264 9.03 14.90 -6.01
CA ARG A 264 9.49 15.57 -4.79
C ARG A 264 9.42 14.66 -3.56
N LEU A 265 8.46 13.72 -3.51
CA LEU A 265 8.29 12.79 -2.41
C LEU A 265 9.11 11.49 -2.54
N LYS A 266 9.89 11.32 -3.62
CA LYS A 266 10.73 10.14 -3.87
C LYS A 266 11.67 9.82 -2.69
N PHE A 267 12.17 10.84 -1.98
CA PHE A 267 13.05 10.66 -0.82
C PHE A 267 12.32 9.99 0.37
N ALA A 268 11.01 10.16 0.48
CA ALA A 268 10.22 9.60 1.56
C ALA A 268 9.59 8.25 1.19
N TYR A 269 9.17 8.09 -0.06
CA TYR A 269 8.56 6.87 -0.56
C TYR A 269 9.17 6.49 -1.91
N ASN A 270 9.96 5.41 -1.93
CA ASN A 270 10.69 4.97 -3.12
C ASN A 270 9.80 4.20 -4.10
N TYR A 271 8.81 4.88 -4.68
CA TYR A 271 7.89 4.29 -5.66
C TYR A 271 8.58 3.78 -6.93
N LEU A 272 9.71 4.40 -7.34
CA LEU A 272 10.50 3.91 -8.49
C LEU A 272 11.20 2.59 -8.17
N GLY A 273 11.71 2.43 -6.94
CA GLY A 273 12.27 1.14 -6.50
C GLY A 273 11.20 0.05 -6.50
N LEU A 274 10.00 0.37 -6.04
CA LEU A 274 8.86 -0.55 -6.07
C LEU A 274 8.45 -0.89 -7.51
N TYR A 275 8.40 0.11 -8.40
CA TYR A 275 8.16 -0.11 -9.82
C TYR A 275 9.20 -1.04 -10.44
N ASN A 276 10.47 -0.72 -10.28
CA ASN A 276 11.57 -1.51 -10.84
C ASN A 276 11.58 -2.96 -10.30
N PHE A 277 11.22 -3.14 -9.03
CA PHE A 277 11.09 -4.46 -8.44
C PHE A 277 9.98 -5.27 -9.12
N LYS A 278 8.78 -4.70 -9.25
CA LYS A 278 7.63 -5.37 -9.89
C LYS A 278 7.86 -5.57 -11.38
N ASN A 279 8.52 -4.62 -12.05
CA ASN A 279 8.80 -4.70 -13.49
C ASN A 279 9.75 -5.85 -13.88
N LYS A 280 10.52 -6.40 -12.93
CA LYS A 280 11.33 -7.61 -13.18
C LYS A 280 10.50 -8.82 -13.61
N PHE A 281 9.24 -8.86 -13.20
CA PHE A 281 8.32 -9.94 -13.49
C PHE A 281 7.52 -9.72 -14.78
N GLU A 282 7.83 -8.66 -15.54
CA GLU A 282 7.17 -8.31 -16.81
C GLU A 282 5.64 -8.28 -16.69
N PRO A 283 5.06 -7.57 -15.68
CA PRO A 283 3.62 -7.52 -15.49
C PRO A 283 2.94 -6.71 -16.59
N GLU A 284 1.67 -6.98 -16.83
CA GLU A 284 0.78 -6.04 -17.48
C GLU A 284 0.52 -4.86 -16.53
N TRP A 285 0.81 -3.64 -16.98
CA TRP A 285 0.59 -2.43 -16.19
C TRP A 285 -0.78 -1.83 -16.50
N GLN A 286 -1.71 -1.95 -15.57
CA GLN A 286 -3.05 -1.37 -15.69
C GLN A 286 -3.12 0.00 -15.00
N GLU A 287 -3.85 0.94 -15.61
CA GLU A 287 -4.03 2.29 -15.09
C GLU A 287 -4.86 2.27 -13.80
N VAL A 288 -4.40 3.02 -12.81
CA VAL A 288 -5.12 3.24 -11.55
C VAL A 288 -5.54 4.69 -11.44
N TYR A 289 -6.76 4.90 -10.98
CA TYR A 289 -7.38 6.20 -10.90
C TYR A 289 -7.76 6.55 -9.47
N THR A 290 -7.75 7.85 -9.21
CA THR A 290 -8.37 8.46 -8.04
C THR A 290 -9.55 9.29 -8.50
N CYS A 291 -10.65 9.18 -7.79
CA CYS A 291 -11.91 9.82 -8.15
C CYS A 291 -12.45 10.64 -6.98
N GLY A 292 -13.13 11.72 -7.28
CA GLY A 292 -13.71 12.59 -6.26
C GLY A 292 -15.01 13.23 -6.68
N LYS A 293 -15.90 13.42 -5.72
CA LYS A 293 -17.16 14.13 -5.88
C LYS A 293 -17.39 15.06 -4.69
N PRO A 294 -17.76 16.33 -4.86
CA PRO A 294 -18.06 16.98 -6.13
C PRO A 294 -16.82 17.28 -6.99
N LYS A 295 -15.63 17.41 -6.39
CA LYS A 295 -14.37 17.72 -7.08
C LYS A 295 -13.17 17.04 -6.40
N LEU A 296 -12.14 16.72 -7.18
CA LEU A 296 -10.80 16.41 -6.67
C LEU A 296 -10.08 17.72 -6.36
N ASN A 297 -9.82 17.99 -5.11
CA ASN A 297 -9.06 19.16 -4.68
C ASN A 297 -7.84 18.75 -3.84
N LEU A 298 -6.86 19.65 -3.75
CA LEU A 298 -5.63 19.39 -3.01
C LEU A 298 -5.90 19.03 -1.53
N THR A 299 -6.93 19.61 -0.94
CA THR A 299 -7.29 19.35 0.47
C THR A 299 -7.71 17.90 0.69
N THR A 300 -8.41 17.26 -0.27
CA THR A 300 -8.77 15.84 -0.18
C THR A 300 -7.53 14.93 -0.23
N PHE A 301 -6.55 15.26 -1.07
CA PHE A 301 -5.28 14.52 -1.12
C PHE A 301 -4.47 14.68 0.17
N VAL A 302 -4.35 15.91 0.69
CA VAL A 302 -3.65 16.16 1.95
C VAL A 302 -4.35 15.45 3.11
N LYS A 303 -5.67 15.45 3.11
CA LYS A 303 -6.44 14.69 4.07
C LYS A 303 -6.13 13.19 3.98
N ALA A 304 -6.22 12.55 2.83
CA ALA A 304 -5.90 11.15 2.63
C ALA A 304 -4.45 10.82 3.00
N ALA A 305 -3.49 11.69 2.63
CA ALA A 305 -2.09 11.56 3.00
C ALA A 305 -1.86 11.62 4.52
N SER A 306 -2.60 12.47 5.23
CA SER A 306 -2.53 12.53 6.70
C SER A 306 -3.11 11.27 7.35
N PHE A 307 -4.19 10.73 6.80
CA PHE A 307 -4.78 9.49 7.28
C PHE A 307 -3.89 8.28 7.08
N SER A 308 -3.34 8.18 5.87
CA SER A 308 -2.43 7.08 5.53
C SER A 308 -1.09 7.18 6.23
N ASN A 309 -0.91 8.12 7.16
CA ASN A 309 0.36 8.41 7.82
C ASN A 309 1.49 8.84 6.88
N MET A 310 1.17 9.13 5.62
CA MET A 310 2.14 9.57 4.62
C MET A 310 2.80 10.91 5.00
N THR A 311 2.04 11.84 5.56
CA THR A 311 2.58 13.14 6.03
C THR A 311 3.61 12.95 7.15
N THR A 312 3.37 12.00 8.07
CA THR A 312 4.32 11.66 9.13
C THR A 312 5.58 11.02 8.55
N LEU A 313 5.43 10.11 7.56
CA LEU A 313 6.56 9.50 6.87
C LEU A 313 7.43 10.55 6.16
N VAL A 314 6.80 11.44 5.39
CA VAL A 314 7.51 12.53 4.70
C VAL A 314 8.26 13.42 5.69
N ARG A 315 7.61 13.82 6.78
CA ARG A 315 8.23 14.64 7.81
C ARG A 315 9.41 13.95 8.47
N SER A 316 9.26 12.69 8.87
CA SER A 316 10.31 11.88 9.48
C SER A 316 11.54 11.76 8.58
N LYS A 317 11.32 11.42 7.30
CA LYS A 317 12.41 11.30 6.32
C LYS A 317 13.09 12.64 6.02
N PHE A 318 12.34 13.72 5.98
CA PHE A 318 12.89 15.06 5.79
C PHE A 318 13.86 15.44 6.91
N PHE A 319 13.45 15.27 8.17
CA PHE A 319 14.32 15.57 9.31
C PHE A 319 15.52 14.62 9.41
N TYR A 320 15.33 13.34 9.09
CA TYR A 320 16.44 12.38 9.03
C TYR A 320 17.50 12.80 8.00
N ASN A 321 17.09 13.22 6.81
CA ASN A 321 18.01 13.68 5.77
C ASN A 321 18.74 14.97 6.16
N LEU A 322 18.06 15.91 6.79
CA LEU A 322 18.69 17.13 7.31
C LEU A 322 19.76 16.80 8.36
N TYR A 323 19.43 15.92 9.29
CA TYR A 323 20.36 15.53 10.36
C TYR A 323 21.57 14.77 9.81
N SER A 324 21.37 13.84 8.88
CA SER A 324 22.46 13.08 8.26
C SER A 324 23.37 13.96 7.41
N SER A 325 22.81 14.93 6.68
CA SER A 325 23.59 15.94 5.92
C SER A 325 24.42 16.82 6.85
N GLY A 326 23.87 17.26 7.97
CA GLY A 326 24.59 18.05 8.98
C GLY A 326 25.76 17.29 9.63
N LYS A 327 25.59 15.99 9.90
CA LYS A 327 26.68 15.14 10.39
C LYS A 327 27.80 14.95 9.35
N ALA A 328 27.43 14.76 8.08
CA ALA A 328 28.42 14.63 7.00
C ALA A 328 29.25 15.93 6.82
N PHE A 329 28.60 17.09 6.94
CA PHE A 329 29.27 18.38 6.89
C PHE A 329 30.27 18.54 8.06
N ARG A 330 29.86 18.22 9.28
CA ARG A 330 30.71 18.28 10.48
C ARG A 330 31.92 17.36 10.40
N ASN A 331 31.73 16.14 9.89
CA ASN A 331 32.82 15.17 9.74
C ASN A 331 33.83 15.59 8.67
N ASN A 332 33.40 16.31 7.62
CA ASN A 332 34.27 16.85 6.60
C ASN A 332 35.06 18.08 7.09
N GLU A 333 34.51 18.89 7.97
CA GLU A 333 35.23 20.00 8.61
C GLU A 333 36.32 19.52 9.58
N ILE A 334 36.02 18.44 10.34
CA ILE A 334 36.99 17.82 11.23
C ILE A 334 38.18 17.23 10.45
N LYS A 335 37.94 16.67 9.28
CA LYS A 335 39.00 16.15 8.40
C LYS A 335 39.81 17.23 7.67
N ARG A 336 39.34 18.47 7.62
CA ARG A 336 39.98 19.60 6.93
C ARG A 336 40.82 20.52 7.85
N LYS A 337 40.80 20.28 9.17
CA LYS A 337 41.71 20.99 10.06
C LYS A 337 43.14 20.52 9.79
N PRO A 338 44.05 21.37 9.36
CA PRO A 338 45.45 20.99 9.19
C PRO A 338 46.01 20.58 10.51
N VAL A 339 46.73 19.48 10.55
CA VAL A 339 47.64 19.13 11.66
C VAL A 339 48.74 20.21 11.64
N ASN A 340 48.67 21.15 12.57
CA ASN A 340 49.76 22.06 12.82
C ASN A 340 51.01 21.22 13.21
N SER A 341 51.94 21.12 12.26
CA SER A 341 53.26 20.61 12.53
C SER A 341 54.01 21.76 13.23
N ASP A 342 54.02 21.73 14.55
CA ASP A 342 54.97 22.45 15.33
C ASP A 342 56.37 21.82 15.14
N TYR A 343 57.07 22.31 14.14
CA TYR A 343 58.52 22.24 14.13
C TYR A 343 59.08 23.49 14.87
N SER A 344 59.15 23.42 16.21
CA SER A 344 59.98 24.30 16.97
C SER A 344 61.41 23.76 16.99
N LYS A 345 62.30 24.53 16.40
CA LYS A 345 63.71 24.61 16.48
C LYS A 345 64.27 24.09 17.81
N VAL A 346 65.30 23.23 17.74
CA VAL A 346 66.34 23.14 18.71
C VAL A 346 67.66 23.40 17.98
N SER A 347 68.25 24.52 18.37
CA SER A 347 69.64 24.91 18.11
C SER A 347 70.58 24.08 18.89
#